data_84fd292ab8ac08eb76e7cf11467742f1
#
_entry.id   84fd292ab8ac08eb76e7cf11467742f1
#
_cell.length_a   1.000
_cell.length_b   1.000
_cell.length_c   1.000
_cell.angle_alpha   90.00
_cell.angle_beta   90.00
_cell.angle_gamma   90.00
#
_symmetry.space_group_name_H-M   'P 1'
#
loop_
_entity.id
_entity.type
_entity.pdbx_description
1 polymer ?
#
loop_
_entity_poly.entity_id
_entity_poly.type
_entity_poly.pdbx_seq_one_letter_code
_entity_poly.pdbx_strand_id
1 'polypeptide(L)'
;RDFCLSRGLGDVYKRQVEPKVNIVMIDATRPVQHDRMLPLGTLRDLPEELHRAHYFVVTKCPEKMAPIDRRILRKVLIQVAYQRVYFTRFESFMPQPLFPDAAPGEPLLQGQQVIALSGIGSPKPFLAALRGSYGVVAEMTLDDHHVYKVRDLNRLRELLDKFPGAVIVTTEKDAVKLTNRAKIPEEIQRRIYYLPINISFIEDS
;
A
#
# COMPACT_ATOMS: atom_id res chain seq x y z
N ARG A 1 -12.45 9.73 -4.29
CA ARG A 1 -12.88 8.81 -5.37
C ARG A 1 -11.70 8.64 -6.28
N ASP A 2 -11.20 7.43 -6.30
CA ASP A 2 -10.00 7.02 -6.97
C ASP A 2 -10.01 7.38 -8.45
N PHE A 3 -9.18 8.34 -8.83
CA PHE A 3 -8.74 8.44 -10.19
C PHE A 3 -7.64 7.38 -10.39
N CYS A 4 -8.04 6.15 -10.14
CA CYS A 4 -7.39 5.02 -10.73
C CYS A 4 -7.70 5.10 -12.21
N LEU A 5 -6.73 4.95 -13.07
CA LEU A 5 -6.92 4.58 -14.47
C LEU A 5 -7.78 3.32 -14.43
N SER A 6 -9.11 3.49 -14.47
CA SER A 6 -10.07 2.52 -13.97
C SER A 6 -10.32 1.40 -14.95
N ARG A 7 -10.56 0.23 -14.42
CA ARG A 7 -10.93 -0.98 -15.17
C ARG A 7 -12.38 -0.86 -15.69
N GLY A 8 -12.57 -0.96 -17.00
CA GLY A 8 -13.85 -1.36 -17.61
C GLY A 8 -14.69 -0.24 -18.21
N LEU A 9 -15.84 -0.59 -18.72
CA LEU A 9 -16.85 0.19 -19.46
C LEU A 9 -17.22 1.56 -18.86
N GLY A 10 -16.84 1.86 -17.63
CA GLY A 10 -17.02 3.15 -16.98
C GLY A 10 -16.23 4.31 -17.57
N ASP A 11 -15.20 4.06 -18.39
CA ASP A 11 -14.36 5.13 -18.93
C ASP A 11 -15.05 5.99 -19.98
N VAL A 12 -16.01 5.43 -20.73
CA VAL A 12 -16.79 6.17 -21.73
C VAL A 12 -17.67 7.22 -21.05
N TYR A 13 -18.28 6.89 -19.90
CA TYR A 13 -19.12 7.82 -19.15
C TYR A 13 -18.31 8.88 -18.37
N LYS A 14 -17.09 8.58 -17.98
CA LYS A 14 -16.22 9.53 -17.26
C LYS A 14 -15.77 10.71 -18.11
N ARG A 15 -15.72 10.55 -19.43
CA ARG A 15 -15.40 11.64 -20.36
C ARG A 15 -16.55 12.65 -20.53
N GLN A 16 -17.76 12.33 -20.05
CA GLN A 16 -18.93 13.22 -20.11
C GLN A 16 -18.99 14.22 -18.95
N VAL A 17 -18.12 14.07 -17.94
CA VAL A 17 -18.04 14.99 -16.80
C VAL A 17 -16.74 15.77 -16.89
N GLU A 18 -16.82 17.08 -17.04
CA GLU A 18 -15.69 17.98 -16.95
C GLU A 18 -15.46 18.35 -15.48
N PRO A 19 -14.45 17.75 -14.81
CA PRO A 19 -14.19 18.02 -13.41
C PRO A 19 -13.53 19.41 -13.27
N LYS A 20 -13.87 20.17 -12.23
CA LYS A 20 -13.21 21.43 -11.91
C LYS A 20 -11.72 21.27 -11.59
N VAL A 21 -11.35 20.12 -11.05
CA VAL A 21 -9.97 19.76 -10.70
C VAL A 21 -9.68 18.34 -11.14
N ASN A 22 -8.64 18.17 -11.93
CA ASN A 22 -8.13 16.88 -12.39
C ASN A 22 -6.84 16.55 -11.64
N ILE A 23 -6.84 15.45 -10.88
CA ILE A 23 -5.66 14.95 -10.16
C ILE A 23 -5.29 13.60 -10.76
N VAL A 24 -4.06 13.47 -11.22
CA VAL A 24 -3.52 12.21 -11.77
C VAL A 24 -2.53 11.61 -10.78
N MET A 25 -2.80 10.36 -10.37
CA MET A 25 -1.93 9.59 -9.49
C MET A 25 -0.92 8.82 -10.32
N ILE A 26 0.37 8.99 -10.02
CA ILE A 26 1.49 8.31 -10.67
C ILE A 26 2.17 7.40 -9.65
N ASP A 27 2.37 6.14 -9.98
CA ASP A 27 3.14 5.20 -9.16
C ASP A 27 4.63 5.33 -9.48
N ALA A 28 5.45 5.82 -8.54
CA ALA A 28 6.89 6.00 -8.73
C ALA A 28 7.63 4.68 -9.04
N THR A 29 7.07 3.54 -8.64
CA THR A 29 7.64 2.21 -8.93
C THR A 29 7.35 1.74 -10.36
N ARG A 30 6.48 2.46 -11.09
CA ARG A 30 6.09 2.17 -12.49
C ARG A 30 6.08 3.46 -13.30
N PRO A 31 7.26 3.94 -13.72
CA PRO A 31 7.37 5.18 -14.47
C PRO A 31 6.57 5.12 -15.78
N VAL A 32 5.74 6.14 -16.03
CA VAL A 32 4.89 6.25 -17.24
C VAL A 32 5.69 6.14 -18.53
N GLN A 33 6.96 6.56 -18.52
CA GLN A 33 7.87 6.54 -19.68
C GLN A 33 8.20 5.13 -20.20
N HIS A 34 8.13 4.13 -19.34
CA HIS A 34 8.48 2.75 -19.66
C HIS A 34 7.25 1.85 -19.82
N ASP A 35 6.06 2.42 -19.65
CA ASP A 35 4.81 1.69 -19.81
C ASP A 35 4.23 1.91 -21.21
N ARG A 36 3.40 0.97 -21.65
CA ARG A 36 2.76 0.98 -22.97
C ARG A 36 1.26 0.95 -22.81
N MET A 37 0.56 1.37 -23.87
CA MET A 37 -0.88 1.23 -23.96
C MET A 37 -1.31 -0.24 -23.90
N LEU A 38 -2.50 -0.49 -23.30
CA LEU A 38 -3.15 -1.79 -23.40
C LEU A 38 -3.30 -2.23 -24.86
N PRO A 39 -3.09 -3.53 -25.18
CA PRO A 39 -2.81 -4.65 -24.28
C PRO A 39 -1.32 -4.88 -23.97
N LEU A 40 -0.40 -4.11 -24.54
CA LEU A 40 1.05 -4.31 -24.43
C LEU A 40 1.65 -3.76 -23.12
N GLY A 41 0.90 -2.98 -22.38
CA GLY A 41 1.26 -2.38 -21.10
C GLY A 41 0.04 -2.11 -20.25
N THR A 42 0.14 -1.20 -19.28
CA THR A 42 -0.93 -0.90 -18.33
C THR A 42 -1.58 0.48 -18.54
N LEU A 43 -1.04 1.29 -19.45
CA LEU A 43 -1.61 2.59 -19.79
C LEU A 43 -2.96 2.44 -20.50
N ARG A 44 -3.94 3.22 -20.08
CA ARG A 44 -5.30 3.21 -20.61
C ARG A 44 -5.64 4.42 -21.43
N ASP A 45 -4.79 5.44 -21.35
CA ASP A 45 -4.91 6.66 -22.11
C ASP A 45 -3.52 7.10 -22.59
N LEU A 46 -3.47 7.91 -23.64
CA LEU A 46 -2.23 8.38 -24.22
C LEU A 46 -1.50 9.33 -23.25
N PRO A 47 -0.15 9.30 -23.21
CA PRO A 47 0.61 10.24 -22.39
C PRO A 47 0.32 11.72 -22.71
N GLU A 48 -0.08 12.01 -23.95
CA GLU A 48 -0.47 13.37 -24.39
C GLU A 48 -1.70 13.88 -23.62
N GLU A 49 -2.60 13.01 -23.19
CA GLU A 49 -3.79 13.39 -22.42
C GLU A 49 -3.48 13.91 -21.00
N LEU A 50 -2.21 13.79 -20.57
CA LEU A 50 -1.74 14.37 -19.30
C LEU A 50 -1.85 15.89 -19.27
N HIS A 51 -1.97 16.55 -20.43
CA HIS A 51 -2.19 18.02 -20.50
C HIS A 51 -3.46 18.45 -19.77
N ARG A 52 -4.45 17.59 -19.60
CA ARG A 52 -5.71 17.88 -18.88
C ARG A 52 -5.58 17.83 -17.36
N ALA A 53 -4.48 17.31 -16.84
CA ALA A 53 -4.26 17.26 -15.40
C ALA A 53 -3.94 18.65 -14.83
N HIS A 54 -4.48 18.96 -13.66
CA HIS A 54 -4.11 20.13 -12.88
C HIS A 54 -2.98 19.78 -11.90
N TYR A 55 -3.09 18.61 -11.29
CA TYR A 55 -2.13 18.12 -10.31
C TYR A 55 -1.70 16.70 -10.62
N PHE A 56 -0.41 16.45 -10.46
CA PHE A 56 0.15 15.11 -10.40
C PHE A 56 0.56 14.80 -8.98
N VAL A 57 0.17 13.64 -8.48
CA VAL A 57 0.63 13.11 -7.19
C VAL A 57 1.42 11.85 -7.45
N VAL A 58 2.74 11.97 -7.37
CA VAL A 58 3.65 10.83 -7.50
C VAL A 58 3.70 10.11 -6.16
N THR A 59 3.20 8.88 -6.14
CA THR A 59 3.05 8.05 -4.94
C THR A 59 4.13 6.99 -4.85
N LYS A 60 4.30 6.40 -3.66
CA LYS A 60 5.27 5.34 -3.38
C LYS A 60 6.71 5.73 -3.71
N CYS A 61 7.03 7.01 -3.56
CA CYS A 61 8.41 7.45 -3.70
C CYS A 61 9.30 6.75 -2.66
N PRO A 62 10.53 6.39 -3.03
CA PRO A 62 11.49 5.84 -2.09
C PRO A 62 11.82 6.87 -1.00
N GLU A 63 12.18 6.40 0.20
CA GLU A 63 12.49 7.25 1.35
C GLU A 63 13.58 8.28 1.02
N LYS A 64 14.60 7.84 0.28
CA LYS A 64 15.73 8.67 -0.17
C LYS A 64 15.63 8.95 -1.67
N MET A 65 14.54 9.59 -2.11
CA MET A 65 14.42 10.04 -3.49
C MET A 65 15.33 11.23 -3.75
N ALA A 66 16.28 11.10 -4.68
CA ALA A 66 17.19 12.16 -4.98
C ALA A 66 16.47 13.38 -5.61
N PRO A 67 16.94 14.62 -5.33
CA PRO A 67 16.35 15.84 -5.94
C PRO A 67 16.36 15.79 -7.48
N ILE A 68 17.39 15.17 -8.07
CA ILE A 68 17.51 15.02 -9.52
C ILE A 68 16.39 14.17 -10.10
N ASP A 69 15.99 13.07 -9.42
CA ASP A 69 14.92 12.19 -9.88
C ASP A 69 13.58 12.92 -9.85
N ARG A 70 13.31 13.72 -8.81
CA ARG A 70 12.13 14.57 -8.72
C ARG A 70 12.09 15.59 -9.85
N ARG A 71 13.23 16.21 -10.17
CA ARG A 71 13.35 17.17 -11.27
C ARG A 71 13.09 16.51 -12.63
N ILE A 72 13.61 15.32 -12.85
CA ILE A 72 13.38 14.56 -14.09
C ILE A 72 11.89 14.21 -14.22
N LEU A 73 11.25 13.69 -13.16
CA LEU A 73 9.83 13.36 -13.18
C LEU A 73 8.95 14.59 -13.44
N ARG A 74 9.26 15.74 -12.81
CA ARG A 74 8.57 17.00 -13.10
C ARG A 74 8.68 17.40 -14.57
N LYS A 75 9.88 17.32 -15.13
CA LYS A 75 10.11 17.67 -16.53
C LYS A 75 9.34 16.80 -17.51
N VAL A 76 9.10 15.53 -17.14
CA VAL A 76 8.35 14.59 -17.96
C VAL A 76 6.84 14.78 -17.82
N LEU A 77 6.35 15.04 -16.59
CA LEU A 77 4.93 15.13 -16.32
C LEU A 77 4.32 16.48 -16.67
N ILE A 78 5.05 17.57 -16.44
CA ILE A 78 4.57 18.92 -16.71
C ILE A 78 4.61 19.20 -18.22
N GLN A 79 3.43 19.34 -18.81
CA GLN A 79 3.25 19.68 -20.21
C GLN A 79 2.78 21.13 -20.39
N VAL A 80 2.13 21.71 -19.39
CA VAL A 80 1.59 23.08 -19.40
C VAL A 80 1.88 23.81 -18.06
N ALA A 81 1.98 25.13 -18.13
CA ALA A 81 2.51 25.96 -17.03
C ALA A 81 1.69 25.93 -15.73
N TYR A 82 0.39 25.64 -15.80
CA TYR A 82 -0.46 25.62 -14.60
C TYR A 82 -0.35 24.32 -13.79
N GLN A 83 0.23 23.27 -14.35
CA GLN A 83 0.33 21.95 -13.69
C GLN A 83 1.30 21.99 -12.50
N ARG A 84 0.98 21.22 -11.48
CA ARG A 84 1.82 21.06 -10.29
C ARG A 84 2.05 19.57 -10.02
N VAL A 85 3.26 19.24 -9.55
CA VAL A 85 3.65 17.87 -9.20
C VAL A 85 4.00 17.82 -7.73
N TYR A 86 3.35 16.93 -7.02
CA TYR A 86 3.60 16.60 -5.62
C TYR A 86 4.16 15.19 -5.52
N PHE A 87 5.08 14.99 -4.59
CA PHE A 87 5.68 13.70 -4.32
C PHE A 87 5.25 13.24 -2.94
N THR A 88 4.86 11.98 -2.84
CA THR A 88 4.44 11.38 -1.58
C THR A 88 5.16 10.05 -1.35
N ARG A 89 5.40 9.74 -0.10
CA ARG A 89 5.94 8.47 0.36
C ARG A 89 5.04 7.84 1.41
N PHE A 90 5.19 6.55 1.57
CA PHE A 90 4.60 5.85 2.69
C PHE A 90 5.51 5.96 3.91
N GLU A 91 4.93 6.31 5.02
CA GLU A 91 5.56 6.23 6.34
C GLU A 91 4.84 5.15 7.13
N SER A 92 5.59 4.14 7.56
CA SER A 92 5.06 3.10 8.45
C SER A 92 5.28 3.49 9.90
N PHE A 93 4.24 3.30 10.70
CA PHE A 93 4.29 3.51 12.14
C PHE A 93 4.57 2.19 12.86
N MET A 94 4.65 2.26 14.18
CA MET A 94 4.72 1.05 15.01
C MET A 94 3.44 0.22 14.84
N PRO A 95 3.55 -1.12 14.74
CA PRO A 95 2.38 -1.98 14.69
C PRO A 95 1.48 -1.77 15.88
N GLN A 96 0.17 -1.71 15.62
CA GLN A 96 -0.85 -1.54 16.63
C GLN A 96 -1.68 -2.82 16.76
N PRO A 97 -2.13 -3.19 17.98
CA PRO A 97 -2.98 -4.37 18.16
C PRO A 97 -4.28 -4.21 17.36
N LEU A 98 -4.67 -5.26 16.65
CA LEU A 98 -5.95 -5.28 15.91
C LEU A 98 -7.14 -5.35 16.87
N PHE A 99 -6.95 -6.00 18.02
CA PHE A 99 -7.93 -6.13 19.09
C PHE A 99 -7.30 -5.62 20.40
N PRO A 100 -7.38 -4.31 20.69
CA PRO A 100 -6.72 -3.71 21.87
C PRO A 100 -7.13 -4.35 23.19
N ASP A 101 -8.39 -4.79 23.30
CA ASP A 101 -8.92 -5.41 24.53
C ASP A 101 -8.38 -6.82 24.77
N ALA A 102 -7.87 -7.50 23.73
CA ALA A 102 -7.37 -8.87 23.78
C ALA A 102 -5.83 -8.93 23.82
N ALA A 103 -5.15 -7.93 23.27
CA ALA A 103 -3.70 -7.88 23.22
C ALA A 103 -3.09 -7.37 24.52
N PRO A 104 -1.90 -7.84 24.91
CA PRO A 104 -1.12 -7.15 25.93
C PRO A 104 -0.85 -5.72 25.44
N GLY A 105 -1.17 -4.72 26.25
CA GLY A 105 -1.11 -3.29 25.88
C GLY A 105 0.31 -2.74 25.60
N GLU A 106 1.31 -3.59 25.46
CA GLU A 106 2.69 -3.21 25.20
C GLU A 106 2.99 -3.09 23.71
N PRO A 107 3.74 -2.06 23.28
CA PRO A 107 4.19 -1.93 21.91
C PRO A 107 5.17 -3.06 21.55
N LEU A 108 5.18 -3.46 20.28
CA LEU A 108 6.14 -4.46 19.79
C LEU A 108 7.56 -3.94 19.93
N LEU A 109 8.43 -4.77 20.48
CA LEU A 109 9.84 -4.44 20.65
C LEU A 109 10.60 -4.59 19.34
N GLN A 110 11.64 -3.77 19.15
CA GLN A 110 12.52 -3.91 18.01
C GLN A 110 13.21 -5.29 18.04
N GLY A 111 13.28 -5.94 16.89
CA GLY A 111 13.82 -7.29 16.77
C GLY A 111 12.86 -8.42 17.16
N GLN A 112 11.66 -8.12 17.67
CA GLN A 112 10.67 -9.13 18.00
C GLN A 112 10.35 -9.99 16.78
N GLN A 113 10.15 -11.29 17.02
CA GLN A 113 9.75 -12.22 15.97
C GLN A 113 8.33 -11.91 15.47
N VAL A 114 8.17 -11.82 14.15
CA VAL A 114 6.88 -11.54 13.53
C VAL A 114 6.58 -12.50 12.38
N ILE A 115 5.31 -12.86 12.25
CA ILE A 115 4.74 -13.55 11.09
C ILE A 115 4.08 -12.49 10.24
N ALA A 116 4.61 -12.26 9.05
CA ALA A 116 4.06 -11.24 8.13
C ALA A 116 2.86 -11.83 7.36
N LEU A 117 1.68 -11.22 7.53
CA LEU A 117 0.45 -11.59 6.83
C LEU A 117 0.05 -10.49 5.86
N SER A 118 -0.10 -10.81 4.58
CA SER A 118 -0.55 -9.83 3.58
C SER A 118 -1.41 -10.45 2.48
N GLY A 119 -2.49 -9.76 2.12
CA GLY A 119 -3.36 -10.05 0.98
C GLY A 119 -3.53 -8.80 0.10
N ILE A 120 -2.39 -8.25 -0.34
CA ILE A 120 -2.29 -7.04 -1.16
C ILE A 120 -1.47 -7.30 -2.42
N GLY A 121 -1.77 -6.57 -3.51
CA GLY A 121 -1.12 -6.75 -4.81
C GLY A 121 0.39 -6.44 -4.86
N SER A 122 0.94 -5.72 -3.86
CA SER A 122 2.38 -5.41 -3.79
C SER A 122 2.87 -5.51 -2.34
N PRO A 123 3.23 -6.70 -1.85
CA PRO A 123 3.65 -6.92 -0.46
C PRO A 123 5.09 -6.46 -0.16
N LYS A 124 5.92 -6.25 -1.20
CA LYS A 124 7.35 -5.93 -1.01
C LYS A 124 7.64 -4.74 -0.09
N PRO A 125 6.96 -3.58 -0.20
CA PRO A 125 7.20 -2.44 0.70
C PRO A 125 6.84 -2.76 2.16
N PHE A 126 5.74 -3.48 2.39
CA PHE A 126 5.31 -3.93 3.71
C PHE A 126 6.35 -4.87 4.34
N LEU A 127 6.80 -5.88 3.59
CA LEU A 127 7.83 -6.82 4.06
C LEU A 127 9.17 -6.11 4.34
N ALA A 128 9.55 -5.15 3.51
CA ALA A 128 10.77 -4.37 3.72
C ALA A 128 10.69 -3.53 5.01
N ALA A 129 9.55 -2.90 5.28
CA ALA A 129 9.32 -2.15 6.51
C ALA A 129 9.41 -3.05 7.76
N LEU A 130 8.80 -4.25 7.70
CA LEU A 130 8.88 -5.19 8.82
C LEU A 130 10.30 -5.70 9.04
N ARG A 131 11.01 -6.09 8.00
CA ARG A 131 12.40 -6.60 8.11
C ARG A 131 13.40 -5.55 8.62
N GLY A 132 13.09 -4.26 8.43
CA GLY A 132 13.90 -3.16 8.92
C GLY A 132 13.88 -3.02 10.46
N SER A 133 12.82 -3.50 11.11
CA SER A 133 12.61 -3.30 12.55
C SER A 133 12.35 -4.58 13.34
N TYR A 134 11.93 -5.67 12.67
CA TYR A 134 11.50 -6.92 13.31
C TYR A 134 12.14 -8.14 12.68
N GLY A 135 12.19 -9.25 13.45
CA GLY A 135 12.62 -10.55 12.97
C GLY A 135 11.51 -11.29 12.25
N VAL A 136 11.38 -11.16 10.92
CA VAL A 136 10.36 -11.87 10.14
C VAL A 136 10.72 -13.35 10.07
N VAL A 137 10.02 -14.19 10.84
CA VAL A 137 10.26 -15.65 10.95
C VAL A 137 9.41 -16.47 9.97
N ALA A 138 8.29 -15.91 9.51
CA ALA A 138 7.44 -16.52 8.49
C ALA A 138 6.67 -15.46 7.71
N GLU A 139 6.27 -15.82 6.48
CA GLU A 139 5.46 -14.99 5.60
C GLU A 139 4.26 -15.78 5.09
N MET A 140 3.09 -15.18 5.17
CA MET A 140 1.86 -15.68 4.58
C MET A 140 1.32 -14.63 3.62
N THR A 141 1.70 -14.75 2.35
CA THR A 141 1.23 -13.86 1.28
C THR A 141 0.05 -14.52 0.57
N LEU A 142 -1.05 -13.80 0.49
CA LEU A 142 -2.31 -14.18 -0.16
C LEU A 142 -2.57 -13.27 -1.36
N ASP A 143 -3.50 -13.67 -2.22
CA ASP A 143 -3.88 -12.88 -3.39
C ASP A 143 -4.48 -11.52 -2.98
N ASP A 144 -4.37 -10.54 -3.87
CA ASP A 144 -5.03 -9.24 -3.64
C ASP A 144 -6.55 -9.43 -3.55
N HIS A 145 -7.17 -8.69 -2.64
CA HIS A 145 -8.60 -8.83 -2.30
C HIS A 145 -9.01 -10.19 -1.72
N HIS A 146 -8.05 -10.96 -1.20
CA HIS A 146 -8.35 -12.24 -0.54
C HIS A 146 -9.39 -12.09 0.57
N VAL A 147 -10.33 -13.05 0.64
CA VAL A 147 -11.30 -13.18 1.73
C VAL A 147 -10.80 -14.28 2.67
N TYR A 148 -10.51 -13.90 3.91
CA TYR A 148 -9.99 -14.82 4.91
C TYR A 148 -10.99 -15.92 5.27
N LYS A 149 -10.53 -17.15 5.23
CA LYS A 149 -11.30 -18.37 5.51
C LYS A 149 -10.76 -19.08 6.74
N VAL A 150 -11.50 -20.01 7.27
CA VAL A 150 -11.11 -20.83 8.44
C VAL A 150 -9.75 -21.51 8.21
N ARG A 151 -9.50 -22.02 7.00
CA ARG A 151 -8.21 -22.64 6.64
C ARG A 151 -7.01 -21.67 6.79
N ASP A 152 -7.23 -20.38 6.52
CA ASP A 152 -6.17 -19.37 6.61
C ASP A 152 -5.85 -19.10 8.08
N LEU A 153 -6.88 -19.05 8.94
CA LEU A 153 -6.72 -18.91 10.38
C LEU A 153 -6.05 -20.15 11.01
N ASN A 154 -6.38 -21.36 10.54
CA ASN A 154 -5.71 -22.58 11.00
C ASN A 154 -4.22 -22.54 10.63
N ARG A 155 -3.87 -22.12 9.42
CA ARG A 155 -2.47 -21.96 9.01
C ARG A 155 -1.73 -20.92 9.86
N LEU A 156 -2.39 -19.82 10.24
CA LEU A 156 -1.80 -18.85 11.17
C LEU A 156 -1.56 -19.46 12.55
N ARG A 157 -2.46 -20.30 13.06
CA ARG A 157 -2.25 -21.02 14.33
C ARG A 157 -1.04 -21.97 14.25
N GLU A 158 -0.94 -22.77 13.20
CA GLU A 158 0.22 -23.64 12.97
C GLU A 158 1.54 -22.86 12.97
N LEU A 159 1.54 -21.65 12.38
CA LEU A 159 2.73 -20.77 12.41
C LEU A 159 3.01 -20.23 13.82
N LEU A 160 1.97 -19.88 14.59
CA LEU A 160 2.12 -19.44 15.97
C LEU A 160 2.61 -20.58 16.88
N ASP A 161 2.18 -21.81 16.64
CA ASP A 161 2.66 -23.00 17.37
C ASP A 161 4.13 -23.28 17.03
N LYS A 162 4.53 -23.11 15.77
CA LYS A 162 5.92 -23.27 15.32
C LYS A 162 6.85 -22.18 15.86
N PHE A 163 6.33 -20.97 16.05
CA PHE A 163 7.07 -19.81 16.55
C PHE A 163 6.35 -19.20 17.76
N PRO A 164 6.47 -19.82 18.96
CA PRO A 164 5.67 -19.42 20.14
C PRO A 164 5.85 -17.97 20.60
N GLY A 165 7.05 -17.39 20.35
CA GLY A 165 7.37 -16.00 20.66
C GLY A 165 6.95 -14.99 19.60
N ALA A 166 6.47 -15.43 18.43
CA ALA A 166 6.12 -14.52 17.34
C ALA A 166 4.71 -13.95 17.50
N VAL A 167 4.49 -12.77 16.92
CA VAL A 167 3.18 -12.16 16.74
C VAL A 167 2.88 -12.04 15.25
N ILE A 168 1.61 -11.94 14.88
CA ILE A 168 1.19 -11.72 13.49
C ILE A 168 1.16 -10.22 13.26
N VAL A 169 1.78 -9.75 12.18
CA VAL A 169 1.64 -8.36 11.72
C VAL A 169 1.05 -8.37 10.31
N THR A 170 -0.06 -7.67 10.15
CA THR A 170 -0.75 -7.55 8.86
C THR A 170 -0.77 -6.12 8.35
N THR A 171 -1.23 -5.92 7.13
CA THR A 171 -1.42 -4.58 6.55
C THR A 171 -2.71 -3.95 7.10
N GLU A 172 -2.80 -2.63 7.10
CA GLU A 172 -4.02 -1.92 7.50
C GLU A 172 -5.22 -2.31 6.61
N LYS A 173 -5.00 -2.50 5.30
CA LYS A 173 -6.03 -2.96 4.34
C LYS A 173 -6.57 -4.35 4.69
N ASP A 174 -5.72 -5.25 5.15
CA ASP A 174 -6.14 -6.61 5.55
C ASP A 174 -6.74 -6.62 6.94
N ALA A 175 -6.28 -5.75 7.84
CA ALA A 175 -6.84 -5.58 9.17
C ALA A 175 -8.36 -5.33 9.13
N VAL A 176 -8.82 -4.47 8.20
CA VAL A 176 -10.25 -4.19 8.01
C VAL A 176 -11.06 -5.45 7.66
N LYS A 177 -10.45 -6.42 6.94
CA LYS A 177 -11.10 -7.69 6.59
C LYS A 177 -11.16 -8.68 7.77
N LEU A 178 -10.31 -8.47 8.79
CA LEU A 178 -10.17 -9.31 9.97
C LEU A 178 -10.89 -8.75 11.21
N THR A 179 -11.78 -7.77 11.02
CA THR A 179 -12.51 -7.13 12.14
C THR A 179 -13.60 -8.00 12.78
N ASN A 180 -14.08 -9.04 12.09
CA ASN A 180 -15.11 -9.92 12.64
C ASN A 180 -14.55 -10.85 13.73
N ARG A 181 -14.45 -10.31 14.93
CA ARG A 181 -13.88 -10.95 16.13
C ARG A 181 -14.44 -12.35 16.40
N ALA A 182 -15.75 -12.56 16.18
CA ALA A 182 -16.39 -13.86 16.43
C ALA A 182 -15.86 -15.00 15.56
N LYS A 183 -15.21 -14.69 14.44
CA LYS A 183 -14.64 -15.68 13.52
C LYS A 183 -13.15 -15.92 13.76
N ILE A 184 -12.49 -15.14 14.60
CA ILE A 184 -11.05 -15.20 14.83
C ILE A 184 -10.79 -15.87 16.18
N PRO A 185 -9.98 -16.96 16.22
CA PRO A 185 -9.60 -17.62 17.46
C PRO A 185 -8.94 -16.65 18.45
N GLU A 186 -9.27 -16.78 19.74
CA GLU A 186 -8.80 -15.87 20.79
C GLU A 186 -7.26 -15.77 20.86
N GLU A 187 -6.58 -16.87 20.62
CA GLU A 187 -5.11 -16.91 20.54
C GLU A 187 -4.55 -15.97 19.46
N ILE A 188 -5.20 -15.93 18.29
CA ILE A 188 -4.83 -15.03 17.20
C ILE A 188 -5.17 -13.60 17.60
N GLN A 189 -6.36 -13.37 18.23
CA GLN A 189 -6.77 -12.03 18.66
C GLN A 189 -5.75 -11.37 19.59
N ARG A 190 -5.13 -12.16 20.46
CA ARG A 190 -4.13 -11.67 21.43
C ARG A 190 -2.79 -11.34 20.79
N ARG A 191 -2.51 -11.85 19.60
CA ARG A 191 -1.17 -11.82 18.97
C ARG A 191 -1.18 -11.23 17.56
N ILE A 192 -2.28 -10.59 17.14
CA ILE A 192 -2.40 -9.97 15.83
C ILE A 192 -2.35 -8.45 15.92
N TYR A 193 -1.47 -7.89 15.10
CA TYR A 193 -1.22 -6.45 14.98
C TYR A 193 -1.38 -6.05 13.52
N TYR A 194 -1.62 -4.79 13.27
CA TYR A 194 -1.53 -4.22 11.92
C TYR A 194 -0.50 -3.09 11.89
N LEU A 195 0.13 -2.92 10.74
CA LEU A 195 1.08 -1.85 10.49
C LEU A 195 0.31 -0.66 9.89
N PRO A 196 0.09 0.43 10.63
CA PRO A 196 -0.52 1.63 10.08
C PRO A 196 0.41 2.25 9.05
N ILE A 197 -0.17 2.80 7.98
CA ILE A 197 0.54 3.49 6.92
C ILE A 197 -0.02 4.91 6.82
N ASN A 198 0.87 5.90 6.85
CA ASN A 198 0.54 7.26 6.53
C ASN A 198 1.16 7.68 5.20
N ILE A 199 0.55 8.69 4.58
CA ILE A 199 1.09 9.30 3.37
C ILE A 199 1.62 10.67 3.76
N SER A 200 2.94 10.86 3.60
CA SER A 200 3.56 12.16 3.79
C SER A 200 3.99 12.76 2.46
N PHE A 201 3.89 14.08 2.36
CA PHE A 201 4.45 14.82 1.24
C PHE A 201 5.96 14.97 1.43
N ILE A 202 6.69 14.83 0.32
CA ILE A 202 8.12 15.13 0.29
C ILE A 202 8.25 16.61 -0.02
N GLU A 203 8.73 17.38 0.95
CA GLU A 203 8.98 18.80 0.76
C GLU A 203 10.13 19.04 -0.22
N ASP A 204 10.00 20.10 -1.00
CA ASP A 204 11.08 20.62 -1.84
C ASP A 204 12.01 21.45 -0.98
N SER A 205 13.16 20.89 -0.69
CA SER A 205 14.30 21.62 -0.12
C SER A 205 15.12 22.29 -1.21
#